data_41b85f6e78667e22bb59ca75098ca7b0
#
_entry.id   41b85f6e78667e22bb59ca75098ca7b0
#
_cell.length_a   1.000
_cell.length_b   1.000
_cell.length_c   1.000
_cell.angle_alpha   90.00
_cell.angle_beta   90.00
_cell.angle_gamma   90.00
#
_symmetry.space_group_name_H-M   'P 1'
#
loop_
_entity.id
_entity.type
_entity.pdbx_description
1 polymer ?
#
loop_
_entity_poly.entity_id
_entity_poly.type
_entity_poly.pdbx_seq_one_letter_code
_entity_poly.pdbx_strand_id
1 'polypeptide(L)'
;MESLMIAAAMLFHGDELLMMKRSMTRTINPGMWAAVGGHMEQEEIGSPKEACYREIFEETGFAREDVGELTLRYILLRNKNGELRQQFIYSGHVKRRDFVDTDEGTLHWIPLGRVLDREIPYIYRKALKHYMSVGPQQHAWVGVANYDERQQGPRIDWTPLSDPNY
;
A
#
# COMPACT_ATOMS: atom_id res chain seq x y z
N MET A 1 2.89 -3.59 -23.76
CA MET A 1 2.15 -3.20 -22.53
C MET A 1 3.12 -2.44 -21.64
N GLU A 2 2.77 -1.21 -21.31
CA GLU A 2 3.56 -0.45 -20.34
C GLU A 2 3.42 -1.04 -18.95
N SER A 3 4.43 -0.88 -18.12
CA SER A 3 4.45 -1.40 -16.76
C SER A 3 4.72 -0.26 -15.78
N LEU A 4 3.88 -0.16 -14.77
CA LEU A 4 4.02 0.80 -13.67
C LEU A 4 4.20 0.05 -12.36
N MET A 5 5.28 0.33 -11.67
CA MET A 5 5.59 -0.28 -10.38
C MET A 5 5.42 0.74 -9.25
N ILE A 6 4.75 0.33 -8.20
CA ILE A 6 4.46 1.16 -7.02
C ILE A 6 4.92 0.41 -5.79
N ALA A 7 5.58 1.10 -4.86
CA ALA A 7 5.93 0.59 -3.55
C ALA A 7 5.23 1.43 -2.48
N ALA A 8 4.53 0.77 -1.57
CA ALA A 8 3.76 1.42 -0.53
C ALA A 8 3.87 0.65 0.79
N ALA A 9 3.51 1.31 1.89
CA ALA A 9 3.59 0.71 3.22
C ALA A 9 2.33 0.96 4.03
N MET A 10 1.93 -0.08 4.77
CA MET A 10 1.06 0.04 5.93
C MET A 10 1.96 0.29 7.14
N LEU A 11 1.97 1.52 7.63
CA LEU A 11 2.78 1.91 8.78
C LEU A 11 1.92 1.97 10.03
N PHE A 12 2.28 1.15 11.01
CA PHE A 12 1.56 1.04 12.28
C PHE A 12 2.33 1.70 13.41
N HIS A 13 1.59 2.32 14.33
CA HIS A 13 2.08 2.70 15.64
C HIS A 13 1.03 2.22 16.66
N GLY A 14 1.35 1.18 17.41
CA GLY A 14 0.36 0.49 18.22
C GLY A 14 -0.79 -0.04 17.38
N ASP A 15 -2.01 0.34 17.71
CA ASP A 15 -3.24 -0.05 17.03
C ASP A 15 -3.72 0.98 15.98
N GLU A 16 -2.87 1.94 15.63
CA GLU A 16 -3.17 2.95 14.64
C GLU A 16 -2.38 2.74 13.35
N LEU A 17 -3.02 3.02 12.22
CA LEU A 17 -2.44 2.98 10.88
C LEU A 17 -2.26 4.41 10.36
N LEU A 18 -1.07 4.70 9.82
CA LEU A 18 -0.82 5.98 9.17
C LEU A 18 -1.45 5.99 7.78
N MET A 19 -2.30 6.96 7.54
CA MET A 19 -2.93 7.17 6.24
C MET A 19 -2.75 8.60 5.77
N MET A 20 -2.59 8.75 4.45
CA MET A 20 -2.55 10.04 3.80
C MET A 20 -3.92 10.38 3.21
N LYS A 21 -4.50 11.50 3.64
CA LYS A 21 -5.60 12.11 2.92
C LYS A 21 -5.03 12.93 1.77
N ARG A 22 -5.23 12.47 0.54
CA ARG A 22 -4.68 13.13 -0.66
C ARG A 22 -5.27 14.53 -0.82
N SER A 23 -4.43 15.47 -1.24
CA SER A 23 -4.87 16.83 -1.54
C SER A 23 -5.95 16.82 -2.63
N MET A 24 -6.92 17.72 -2.51
CA MET A 24 -7.97 17.93 -3.52
C MET A 24 -7.41 18.42 -4.86
N THR A 25 -6.19 18.94 -4.88
CA THR A 25 -5.50 19.38 -6.10
C THR A 25 -4.82 18.26 -6.88
N ARG A 26 -4.77 17.04 -6.32
CA ARG A 26 -4.18 15.89 -7.02
C ARG A 26 -5.09 15.42 -8.15
N THR A 27 -4.49 14.97 -9.25
CA THR A 27 -5.22 14.48 -10.42
C THR A 27 -5.75 13.06 -10.23
N ILE A 28 -5.07 12.24 -9.43
CA ILE A 28 -5.44 10.85 -9.14
C ILE A 28 -6.01 10.77 -7.73
N ASN A 29 -7.25 10.27 -7.62
CA ASN A 29 -7.94 10.05 -6.35
C ASN A 29 -7.89 11.26 -5.40
N PRO A 30 -8.28 12.48 -5.83
CA PRO A 30 -8.23 13.66 -4.97
C PRO A 30 -9.12 13.47 -3.74
N GLY A 31 -8.63 13.87 -2.58
CA GLY A 31 -9.35 13.78 -1.31
C GLY A 31 -9.55 12.37 -0.75
N MET A 32 -9.12 11.33 -1.45
CA MET A 32 -9.19 9.94 -0.96
C MET A 32 -8.05 9.63 -0.01
N TRP A 33 -8.24 8.60 0.80
CA TRP A 33 -7.27 8.13 1.78
C TRP A 33 -6.42 6.99 1.21
N ALA A 34 -5.12 7.11 1.31
CA ALA A 34 -4.17 6.19 0.70
C ALA A 34 -3.08 5.73 1.66
N ALA A 35 -2.36 4.69 1.27
CA ALA A 35 -1.11 4.29 1.91
C ALA A 35 -0.02 5.33 1.64
N VAL A 36 1.01 5.31 2.46
CA VAL A 36 2.27 6.00 2.21
C VAL A 36 3.03 5.23 1.13
N GLY A 37 3.40 5.88 0.05
CA GLY A 37 4.13 5.24 -1.04
C GLY A 37 3.97 5.97 -2.37
N GLY A 38 4.63 5.45 -3.40
CA GLY A 38 4.59 6.05 -4.72
C GLY A 38 5.25 5.20 -5.79
N HIS A 39 5.49 5.82 -6.94
CA HIS A 39 6.08 5.17 -8.09
C HIS A 39 7.55 4.82 -7.84
N MET A 40 7.93 3.61 -8.26
CA MET A 40 9.33 3.20 -8.24
C MET A 40 10.09 3.89 -9.37
N GLU A 41 11.29 4.33 -9.07
CA GLU A 41 12.20 4.87 -10.06
C GLU A 41 12.88 3.73 -10.84
N GLN A 42 13.43 4.06 -12.01
CA GLN A 42 14.01 3.04 -12.89
C GLN A 42 15.13 2.25 -12.21
N GLU A 43 15.94 2.92 -11.40
CA GLU A 43 17.06 2.31 -10.66
C GLU A 43 16.59 1.40 -9.53
N GLU A 44 15.32 1.50 -9.13
CA GLU A 44 14.74 0.77 -8.01
C GLU A 44 13.95 -0.49 -8.43
N ILE A 45 13.84 -0.78 -9.74
CA ILE A 45 12.98 -1.86 -10.25
C ILE A 45 13.31 -3.21 -9.61
N GLY A 46 14.57 -3.49 -9.32
CA GLY A 46 15.00 -4.71 -8.63
C GLY A 46 14.90 -4.64 -7.10
N SER A 47 14.46 -3.52 -6.53
CA SER A 47 14.54 -3.26 -5.09
C SER A 47 13.30 -2.53 -4.58
N PRO A 48 12.09 -3.15 -4.64
CA PRO A 48 10.86 -2.49 -4.20
C PRO A 48 10.89 -2.05 -2.74
N LYS A 49 11.61 -2.78 -1.89
CA LYS A 49 11.77 -2.45 -0.48
C LYS A 49 12.55 -1.14 -0.28
N GLU A 50 13.62 -0.94 -1.05
CA GLU A 50 14.40 0.30 -1.01
C GLU A 50 13.56 1.49 -1.52
N ALA A 51 12.82 1.28 -2.60
CA ALA A 51 11.87 2.28 -3.09
C ALA A 51 10.83 2.67 -2.01
N CYS A 52 10.34 1.68 -1.27
CA CYS A 52 9.39 1.90 -0.18
C CYS A 52 10.01 2.76 0.94
N TYR A 53 11.24 2.49 1.36
CA TYR A 53 11.94 3.31 2.35
C TYR A 53 12.14 4.76 1.87
N ARG A 54 12.48 4.97 0.59
CA ARG A 54 12.62 6.30 0.02
C ARG A 54 11.29 7.06 0.05
N GLU A 55 10.22 6.43 -0.42
CA GLU A 55 8.88 7.04 -0.41
C GLU A 55 8.41 7.39 1.01
N ILE A 56 8.64 6.49 1.98
CA ILE A 56 8.32 6.76 3.38
C ILE A 56 9.05 8.00 3.87
N PHE A 57 10.33 8.12 3.60
CA PHE A 57 11.12 9.28 4.02
C PHE A 57 10.63 10.57 3.34
N GLU A 58 10.40 10.54 2.04
CA GLU A 58 9.93 11.71 1.28
C GLU A 58 8.56 12.21 1.76
N GLU A 59 7.64 11.28 2.06
CA GLU A 59 6.26 11.64 2.41
C GLU A 59 6.04 11.92 3.90
N THR A 60 6.84 11.35 4.78
CA THR A 60 6.60 11.40 6.23
C THR A 60 7.76 11.99 7.05
N GLY A 61 8.96 12.00 6.51
CA GLY A 61 10.18 12.33 7.24
C GLY A 61 10.71 11.18 8.10
N PHE A 62 10.08 10.00 8.11
CA PHE A 62 10.59 8.85 8.84
C PHE A 62 11.80 8.25 8.15
N ALA A 63 12.91 8.17 8.89
CA ALA A 63 14.10 7.47 8.45
C ALA A 63 13.92 5.94 8.62
N ARG A 64 14.81 5.17 8.02
CA ARG A 64 14.80 3.70 8.13
C ARG A 64 14.79 3.22 9.58
N GLU A 65 15.54 3.87 10.45
CA GLU A 65 15.63 3.56 11.88
C GLU A 65 14.31 3.77 12.63
N ASP A 66 13.50 4.74 12.16
CA ASP A 66 12.19 5.01 12.74
C ASP A 66 11.17 3.93 12.43
N VAL A 67 11.30 3.31 11.24
CA VAL A 67 10.36 2.32 10.72
C VAL A 67 10.79 0.89 11.05
N GLY A 68 12.09 0.64 11.12
CA GLY A 68 12.64 -0.70 11.28
C GLY A 68 12.50 -1.54 10.02
N GLU A 69 12.37 -2.85 10.18
CA GLU A 69 12.32 -3.79 9.07
C GLU A 69 10.93 -3.81 8.43
N LEU A 70 10.88 -3.55 7.12
CA LEU A 70 9.66 -3.68 6.33
C LEU A 70 9.46 -5.13 5.89
N THR A 71 8.24 -5.63 6.04
CA THR A 71 7.84 -6.97 5.61
C THR A 71 6.88 -6.87 4.44
N LEU A 72 7.19 -7.57 3.33
CA LEU A 72 6.30 -7.64 2.18
C LEU A 72 5.03 -8.39 2.55
N ARG A 73 3.88 -7.75 2.34
CA ARG A 73 2.56 -8.32 2.64
C ARG A 73 1.79 -8.66 1.38
N TYR A 74 1.86 -7.81 0.36
CA TYR A 74 1.07 -7.96 -0.86
C TYR A 74 1.87 -7.61 -2.09
N ILE A 75 1.65 -8.39 -3.14
CA ILE A 75 1.96 -8.03 -4.52
C ILE A 75 0.62 -7.98 -5.25
N LEU A 76 0.22 -6.80 -5.71
CA LEU A 76 -1.06 -6.60 -6.39
C LEU A 76 -0.82 -6.35 -7.87
N LEU A 77 -1.53 -7.09 -8.69
CA LEU A 77 -1.46 -7.01 -10.15
C LEU A 77 -2.79 -6.49 -10.69
N ARG A 78 -2.71 -5.51 -11.57
CA ARG A 78 -3.88 -4.90 -12.19
C ARG A 78 -3.55 -4.47 -13.61
N ASN A 79 -4.42 -4.76 -14.54
CA ASN A 79 -4.41 -4.11 -15.84
C ASN A 79 -5.35 -2.90 -15.81
N LYS A 80 -4.83 -1.74 -16.09
CA LYS A 80 -5.64 -0.51 -16.22
C LYS A 80 -5.34 0.16 -17.55
N ASN A 81 -6.31 0.12 -18.46
CA ASN A 81 -6.21 0.74 -19.79
C ASN A 81 -4.97 0.27 -20.58
N GLY A 82 -4.64 -1.03 -20.50
CA GLY A 82 -3.47 -1.58 -21.19
C GLY A 82 -2.14 -1.42 -20.45
N GLU A 83 -2.13 -0.76 -19.30
CA GLU A 83 -0.95 -0.62 -18.44
C GLU A 83 -0.99 -1.69 -17.34
N LEU A 84 0.08 -2.47 -17.21
CA LEU A 84 0.24 -3.41 -16.11
C LEU A 84 0.74 -2.65 -14.87
N ARG A 85 -0.08 -2.59 -13.86
CA ARG A 85 0.29 -2.03 -12.56
C ARG A 85 0.66 -3.13 -11.58
N GLN A 86 1.83 -2.98 -10.98
CA GLN A 86 2.36 -3.87 -9.95
C GLN A 86 2.56 -3.06 -8.67
N GLN A 87 1.87 -3.44 -7.60
CA GLN A 87 1.98 -2.74 -6.32
C GLN A 87 2.57 -3.67 -5.28
N PHE A 88 3.67 -3.25 -4.67
CA PHE A 88 4.31 -3.94 -3.56
C PHE A 88 3.92 -3.23 -2.27
N ILE A 89 3.18 -3.91 -1.40
CA ILE A 89 2.72 -3.34 -0.13
C ILE A 89 3.45 -4.03 1.01
N TYR A 90 4.22 -3.24 1.75
CA TYR A 90 4.94 -3.65 2.95
C TYR A 90 4.16 -3.26 4.20
N SER A 91 4.51 -3.87 5.32
CA SER A 91 4.10 -3.39 6.65
C SER A 91 5.34 -3.09 7.49
N GLY A 92 5.21 -2.09 8.35
CA GLY A 92 6.25 -1.72 9.30
C GLY A 92 5.65 -1.08 10.55
N HIS A 93 6.41 -1.11 11.64
CA HIS A 93 6.05 -0.48 12.90
C HIS A 93 6.91 0.75 13.13
N VAL A 94 6.26 1.91 13.26
CA VAL A 94 6.94 3.18 13.44
C VAL A 94 7.12 3.45 14.93
N LYS A 95 8.34 3.80 15.33
CA LYS A 95 8.73 4.01 16.73
C LYS A 95 8.26 5.34 17.30
N ARG A 96 7.98 6.33 16.43
CA ARG A 96 7.52 7.67 16.82
C ARG A 96 6.30 8.09 16.04
N ARG A 97 5.55 9.07 16.54
CA ARG A 97 4.32 9.55 15.92
C ARG A 97 4.52 10.81 15.08
N ASP A 98 5.61 11.54 15.29
CA ASP A 98 5.84 12.83 14.65
C ASP A 98 6.23 12.65 13.20
N PHE A 99 5.45 13.18 12.30
CA PHE A 99 5.69 13.18 10.85
C PHE A 99 5.75 14.61 10.32
N VAL A 100 6.15 14.74 9.06
CA VAL A 100 6.16 16.00 8.32
C VAL A 100 5.17 15.90 7.17
N ASP A 101 4.18 16.80 7.13
CA ASP A 101 3.25 16.87 6.00
C ASP A 101 3.93 17.43 4.76
N THR A 102 3.46 17.03 3.59
CA THR A 102 3.89 17.51 2.28
C THR A 102 2.71 18.10 1.51
N ASP A 103 2.97 18.64 0.32
CA ASP A 103 1.92 19.15 -0.57
C ASP A 103 1.09 18.04 -1.23
N GLU A 104 1.48 16.77 -1.11
CA GLU A 104 0.71 15.62 -1.62
C GLU A 104 -0.58 15.39 -0.84
N GLY A 105 -0.58 15.71 0.43
CA GLY A 105 -1.72 15.51 1.32
C GLY A 105 -1.36 15.68 2.78
N THR A 106 -2.29 15.34 3.65
CA THR A 106 -2.11 15.39 5.11
C THR A 106 -2.08 13.96 5.68
N LEU A 107 -1.19 13.74 6.65
CA LEU A 107 -1.03 12.45 7.31
C LEU A 107 -1.85 12.39 8.59
N HIS A 108 -2.41 11.23 8.87
CA HIS A 108 -3.24 11.01 10.06
C HIS A 108 -3.03 9.60 10.60
N TRP A 109 -2.86 9.48 11.89
CA TRP A 109 -2.94 8.21 12.60
C TRP A 109 -4.40 7.85 12.82
N ILE A 110 -4.84 6.74 12.21
CA ILE A 110 -6.23 6.28 12.28
C ILE A 110 -6.32 4.99 13.08
N PRO A 111 -7.17 4.91 14.12
CA PRO A 111 -7.41 3.65 14.79
C PRO A 111 -7.82 2.57 13.80
N LEU A 112 -7.23 1.38 13.89
CA LEU A 112 -7.41 0.33 12.90
C LEU A 112 -8.88 -0.03 12.68
N GLY A 113 -9.68 -0.03 13.75
CA GLY A 113 -11.12 -0.27 13.68
C GLY A 113 -11.93 0.81 12.95
N ARG A 114 -11.33 1.96 12.63
CA ARG A 114 -11.97 3.10 11.97
C ARG A 114 -11.44 3.36 10.56
N VAL A 115 -10.43 2.59 10.13
CA VAL A 115 -9.78 2.80 8.82
C VAL A 115 -10.77 2.65 7.67
N LEU A 116 -11.61 1.62 7.70
CA LEU A 116 -12.56 1.33 6.63
C LEU A 116 -13.74 2.30 6.56
N ASP A 117 -13.91 3.20 7.53
CA ASP A 117 -14.88 4.29 7.48
C ASP A 117 -14.45 5.39 6.49
N ARG A 118 -13.19 5.38 6.05
CA ARG A 118 -12.61 6.34 5.12
C ARG A 118 -12.92 5.99 3.68
N GLU A 119 -12.93 6.98 2.80
CA GLU A 119 -13.02 6.78 1.36
C GLU A 119 -11.63 6.39 0.82
N ILE A 120 -11.46 5.11 0.53
CA ILE A 120 -10.18 4.49 0.15
C ILE A 120 -10.31 3.95 -1.28
N PRO A 121 -9.29 4.14 -2.15
CA PRO A 121 -9.28 3.51 -3.46
C PRO A 121 -9.47 1.99 -3.36
N TYR A 122 -10.23 1.44 -4.30
CA TYR A 122 -10.72 0.07 -4.25
C TYR A 122 -9.63 -0.97 -3.95
N ILE A 123 -8.50 -0.91 -4.65
CA ILE A 123 -7.42 -1.90 -4.51
C ILE A 123 -6.85 -1.89 -3.10
N TYR A 124 -6.52 -0.71 -2.58
CA TYR A 124 -5.98 -0.58 -1.23
C TYR A 124 -7.02 -0.98 -0.16
N ARG A 125 -8.28 -0.61 -0.37
CA ARG A 125 -9.36 -1.02 0.53
C ARG A 125 -9.48 -2.54 0.62
N LYS A 126 -9.37 -3.25 -0.50
CA LYS A 126 -9.42 -4.72 -0.52
C LYS A 126 -8.21 -5.34 0.18
N ALA A 127 -7.02 -4.77 -0.01
CA ALA A 127 -5.82 -5.23 0.70
C ALA A 127 -5.96 -5.04 2.22
N LEU A 128 -6.45 -3.88 2.66
CA LEU A 128 -6.69 -3.61 4.08
C LEU A 128 -7.72 -4.57 4.68
N LYS A 129 -8.83 -4.80 4.00
CA LYS A 129 -9.85 -5.77 4.44
C LYS A 129 -9.27 -7.16 4.58
N HIS A 130 -8.49 -7.60 3.60
CA HIS A 130 -7.86 -8.91 3.64
C HIS A 130 -6.85 -8.99 4.80
N TYR A 131 -6.00 -7.99 4.97
CA TYR A 131 -5.03 -7.95 6.06
C TYR A 131 -5.70 -8.00 7.44
N MET A 132 -6.79 -7.25 7.63
CA MET A 132 -7.55 -7.27 8.89
C MET A 132 -8.22 -8.62 9.15
N SER A 133 -8.62 -9.32 8.10
CA SER A 133 -9.26 -10.63 8.19
C SER A 133 -8.28 -11.76 8.52
N VAL A 134 -7.13 -11.82 7.81
CA VAL A 134 -6.16 -12.93 7.97
C VAL A 134 -5.07 -12.64 8.98
N GLY A 135 -4.83 -11.35 9.29
CA GLY A 135 -3.72 -10.92 10.13
C GLY A 135 -2.36 -11.06 9.43
N PRO A 136 -1.28 -10.73 10.16
CA PRO A 136 0.07 -10.89 9.62
C PRO A 136 0.40 -12.38 9.44
N GLN A 137 0.83 -12.73 8.23
CA GLN A 137 1.24 -14.08 7.85
C GLN A 137 2.74 -14.14 7.59
N GLN A 138 3.33 -15.32 7.61
CA GLN A 138 4.75 -15.50 7.28
C GLN A 138 5.03 -15.35 5.79
N HIS A 139 4.02 -15.60 4.94
CA HIS A 139 4.10 -15.42 3.50
C HIS A 139 3.42 -14.11 3.07
N ALA A 140 3.82 -13.59 1.92
CA ALA A 140 3.08 -12.54 1.24
C ALA A 140 1.88 -13.13 0.47
N TRP A 141 0.96 -12.28 0.05
CA TRP A 141 -0.16 -12.62 -0.81
C TRP A 141 0.01 -11.96 -2.17
N VAL A 142 -0.33 -12.69 -3.22
CA VAL A 142 -0.50 -12.13 -4.56
C VAL A 142 -1.99 -11.92 -4.80
N GLY A 143 -2.38 -10.69 -5.14
CA GLY A 143 -3.73 -10.35 -5.50
C GLY A 143 -3.82 -9.94 -6.96
N VAL A 144 -4.73 -10.55 -7.70
CA VAL A 144 -5.01 -10.18 -9.10
C VAL A 144 -6.36 -9.50 -9.16
N ALA A 145 -6.36 -8.23 -9.59
CA ALA A 145 -7.59 -7.47 -9.74
C ALA A 145 -8.25 -7.78 -11.07
N ASN A 146 -9.47 -8.29 -10.99
CA ASN A 146 -10.29 -8.70 -12.12
C ASN A 146 -11.66 -8.02 -12.06
N TYR A 147 -12.41 -8.15 -13.15
CA TYR A 147 -13.82 -7.81 -13.18
C TYR A 147 -14.66 -9.09 -13.13
N ASP A 148 -15.61 -9.13 -12.22
CA ASP A 148 -16.57 -10.24 -12.12
C ASP A 148 -17.85 -9.87 -12.85
N GLU A 149 -18.06 -10.47 -14.02
CA GLU A 149 -19.25 -10.22 -14.84
C GLU A 149 -20.55 -10.65 -14.16
N ARG A 150 -20.50 -11.70 -13.32
CA ARG A 150 -21.69 -12.20 -12.62
C ARG A 150 -22.17 -11.23 -11.54
N GLN A 151 -21.20 -10.64 -10.81
CA GLN A 151 -21.49 -9.65 -9.77
C GLN A 151 -21.49 -8.20 -10.32
N GLN A 152 -21.14 -8.02 -11.60
CA GLN A 152 -21.01 -6.73 -12.27
C GLN A 152 -20.12 -5.74 -11.49
N GLY A 153 -18.98 -6.23 -11.02
CA GLY A 153 -18.08 -5.43 -10.23
C GLY A 153 -16.65 -5.96 -10.18
N PRO A 154 -15.74 -5.14 -9.66
CA PRO A 154 -14.37 -5.56 -9.50
C PRO A 154 -14.23 -6.57 -8.35
N ARG A 155 -13.27 -7.49 -8.51
CA ARG A 155 -12.88 -8.42 -7.45
C ARG A 155 -11.37 -8.58 -7.43
N ILE A 156 -10.85 -9.11 -6.33
CA ILE A 156 -9.44 -9.51 -6.21
C ILE A 156 -9.39 -10.98 -5.83
N ASP A 157 -8.65 -11.75 -6.60
CA ASP A 157 -8.34 -13.14 -6.30
C ASP A 157 -7.00 -13.19 -5.58
N TRP A 158 -6.97 -13.81 -4.40
CA TRP A 158 -5.81 -13.89 -3.52
C TRP A 158 -5.15 -15.25 -3.57
N THR A 159 -3.83 -15.27 -3.70
CA THR A 159 -3.02 -16.49 -3.66
C THR A 159 -1.86 -16.29 -2.71
N PRO A 160 -1.62 -17.21 -1.76
CA PRO A 160 -0.44 -17.12 -0.91
C PRO A 160 0.82 -17.34 -1.73
N LEU A 161 1.82 -16.50 -1.51
CA LEU A 161 3.14 -16.64 -2.13
C LEU A 161 4.01 -17.48 -1.19
N SER A 162 4.09 -18.75 -1.45
CA SER A 162 4.85 -19.71 -0.64
C SER A 162 5.67 -20.62 -1.52
N ASP A 163 6.74 -21.20 -0.94
CA ASP A 163 7.55 -22.18 -1.60
C ASP A 163 6.72 -23.47 -1.84
N PRO A 164 6.63 -23.97 -3.07
CA PRO A 164 5.84 -25.16 -3.36
C PRO A 164 6.42 -26.45 -2.80
N ASN A 165 7.62 -26.45 -2.26
CA ASN A 165 8.27 -27.62 -1.64
C ASN A 165 8.32 -28.85 -2.57
N TYR A 166 8.99 -28.73 -3.71
CA TYR A 166 9.24 -29.87 -4.60
C TYR A 166 10.36 -30.74 -4.08
#